data_0fa2b569c5fd69c9393b7335335fa3ad
#
_entry.id   0fa2b569c5fd69c9393b7335335fa3ad
#
_cell.length_a   1.000
_cell.length_b   1.000
_cell.length_c   1.000
_cell.angle_alpha   90.00
_cell.angle_beta   90.00
_cell.angle_gamma   90.00
#
_symmetry.space_group_name_H-M   'P 1'
#
loop_
_entity.id
_entity.type
_entity.pdbx_description
1 polymer ?
#
loop_
_entity_poly.entity_id
_entity_poly.type
_entity_poly.pdbx_seq_one_letter_code
_entity_poly.pdbx_strand_id
1 'polypeptide(L)'
;MASALRRRYRRVSKNFVLKLVVGVIIIGFGCATAVFFFEHSVTAGFKSIWDSFWWLVVVLTKPPGFPGTYPITVAGRAITLILIVIGLSIIPLITARIASYMVTRQLREERGLEKIRNKDHTVICGWNEHVDMILEGIIARQEHPDVVLVNSLVPEKMNQALLKYKSIKPKFVYGDLTNESVLDLANVKQAATVIILSDTAQGDITSADERVVLGTLAVKTMNPRARVCVEVTEPKAAPHVRRAGAGEVIVHGEYDPFLITSAAMAEGIVLATRQLLSYQEKSCLQQKVIPAEFIGKKFGELAAYFREKQNAILVGLFFTGKALHAEDVLSGDYSLIDDFIERKFKEAGKEYLGAQLEIPQANLNPGDDYVIRQNEVAIVIGR
;
A
#
# COMPACT_ATOMS: atom_id res chain seq x y z
N MET A 1 8.54 28.53 -0.15
CA MET A 1 8.82 29.13 1.19
C MET A 1 8.05 28.43 2.31
N ALA A 2 6.78 28.08 2.15
CA ALA A 2 5.97 27.38 3.17
C ALA A 2 6.44 25.97 3.55
N SER A 3 7.02 25.20 2.63
CA SER A 3 7.51 23.82 2.88
C SER A 3 8.79 23.79 3.74
N ALA A 4 9.67 24.77 3.59
CA ALA A 4 10.89 24.90 4.39
C ALA A 4 10.56 25.32 5.84
N LEU A 5 9.61 26.22 6.04
CA LEU A 5 9.10 26.61 7.35
C LEU A 5 8.43 25.43 8.08
N ARG A 6 7.64 24.60 7.39
CA ARG A 6 7.04 23.38 7.96
C ARG A 6 8.09 22.35 8.37
N ARG A 7 9.17 22.15 7.59
CA ARG A 7 10.28 21.24 7.96
C ARG A 7 11.05 21.74 9.18
N ARG A 8 11.29 23.06 9.26
CA ARG A 8 11.97 23.69 10.41
C ARG A 8 11.12 23.60 11.67
N TYR A 9 9.82 23.87 11.59
CA TYR A 9 8.88 23.73 12.69
C TYR A 9 8.76 22.28 13.20
N ARG A 10 8.76 21.30 12.29
CA ARG A 10 8.71 19.86 12.64
C ARG A 10 9.98 19.36 13.32
N ARG A 11 11.15 19.89 12.94
CA ARG A 11 12.45 19.58 13.56
C ARG A 11 12.59 20.23 14.93
N VAL A 12 12.13 21.47 15.08
CA VAL A 12 12.09 22.21 16.33
C VAL A 12 11.13 21.57 17.33
N SER A 13 9.96 21.09 16.88
CA SER A 13 8.96 20.43 17.74
C SER A 13 9.43 19.11 18.35
N LYS A 14 10.10 18.24 17.57
CA LYS A 14 10.68 16.99 18.11
C LYS A 14 11.81 17.25 19.10
N ASN A 15 12.66 18.23 18.81
CA ASN A 15 13.76 18.59 19.70
C ASN A 15 13.29 19.38 20.92
N PHE A 16 12.15 20.08 20.86
CA PHE A 16 11.61 20.85 21.95
C PHE A 16 11.13 19.97 23.12
N VAL A 17 10.32 18.93 22.84
CA VAL A 17 9.85 18.00 23.87
C VAL A 17 11.02 17.26 24.51
N LEU A 18 11.97 16.78 23.69
CA LEU A 18 13.16 16.13 24.21
C LEU A 18 14.01 17.07 25.09
N LYS A 19 14.22 18.31 24.64
CA LYS A 19 14.94 19.32 25.42
C LYS A 19 14.21 19.67 26.70
N LEU A 20 12.89 19.79 26.68
CA LEU A 20 12.06 20.06 27.84
C LEU A 20 12.17 18.93 28.87
N VAL A 21 12.02 17.64 28.40
CA VAL A 21 12.17 16.47 29.29
C VAL A 21 13.57 16.38 29.88
N VAL A 22 14.61 16.58 29.07
CA VAL A 22 16.00 16.58 29.54
C VAL A 22 16.25 17.74 30.52
N GLY A 23 15.71 18.93 30.22
CA GLY A 23 15.78 20.09 31.12
C GLY A 23 15.13 19.82 32.49
N VAL A 24 13.95 19.20 32.50
CA VAL A 24 13.25 18.80 33.74
C VAL A 24 14.05 17.78 34.54
N ILE A 25 14.65 16.80 33.87
CA ILE A 25 15.50 15.79 34.52
C ILE A 25 16.71 16.47 35.16
N ILE A 26 17.39 17.39 34.46
CA ILE A 26 18.56 18.09 34.96
C ILE A 26 18.19 18.99 36.16
N ILE A 27 17.10 19.77 36.03
CA ILE A 27 16.62 20.65 37.14
C ILE A 27 16.18 19.79 38.33
N GLY A 28 15.45 18.69 38.08
CA GLY A 28 15.03 17.78 39.14
C GLY A 28 16.21 17.14 39.87
N PHE A 29 17.24 16.74 39.14
CA PHE A 29 18.47 16.20 39.73
C PHE A 29 19.20 17.26 40.59
N GLY A 30 19.30 18.49 40.09
CA GLY A 30 19.88 19.60 40.85
C GLY A 30 19.08 19.90 42.12
N CYS A 31 17.75 19.90 42.04
CA CYS A 31 16.90 20.14 43.22
C CYS A 31 16.97 19.00 44.25
N ALA A 32 17.00 17.71 43.78
CA ALA A 32 17.15 16.58 44.68
C ALA A 32 18.49 16.60 45.45
N THR A 33 19.58 16.93 44.75
CA THR A 33 20.90 17.08 45.37
C THR A 33 20.93 18.26 46.36
N ALA A 34 20.33 19.39 46.02
CA ALA A 34 20.22 20.54 46.90
C ALA A 34 19.43 20.20 48.19
N VAL A 35 18.29 19.54 48.04
CA VAL A 35 17.48 19.11 49.21
C VAL A 35 18.27 18.12 50.06
N PHE A 36 19.00 17.20 49.49
CA PHE A 36 19.88 16.30 50.26
C PHE A 36 20.87 17.09 51.13
N PHE A 37 21.56 18.09 50.60
CA PHE A 37 22.49 18.88 51.35
C PHE A 37 21.87 19.69 52.51
N PHE A 38 20.66 20.23 52.31
CA PHE A 38 19.97 21.00 53.32
C PHE A 38 19.27 20.15 54.39
N GLU A 39 18.82 18.95 54.06
CA GLU A 39 18.00 18.12 54.96
C GLU A 39 18.78 16.99 55.64
N HIS A 40 19.91 16.52 55.06
CA HIS A 40 20.66 15.36 55.55
C HIS A 40 21.05 15.45 57.03
N SER A 41 21.37 16.65 57.51
CA SER A 41 21.80 16.86 58.94
C SER A 41 20.60 17.12 59.86
N VAL A 42 19.43 17.45 59.34
CA VAL A 42 18.25 17.91 60.11
C VAL A 42 17.15 16.88 60.18
N THR A 43 16.98 16.11 59.11
CA THR A 43 15.83 15.22 58.93
C THR A 43 16.28 13.76 58.82
N ALA A 44 15.81 12.87 59.71
CA ALA A 44 16.15 11.45 59.69
C ALA A 44 15.69 10.71 58.43
N GLY A 45 14.85 11.32 57.59
CA GLY A 45 14.30 10.75 56.36
C GLY A 45 15.15 10.91 55.10
N PHE A 46 16.21 11.79 55.13
CA PHE A 46 17.10 12.00 53.98
C PHE A 46 18.51 11.48 54.28
N LYS A 47 18.64 10.19 54.56
CA LYS A 47 19.92 9.53 54.87
C LYS A 47 20.80 9.31 53.65
N SER A 48 20.20 9.11 52.50
CA SER A 48 20.91 8.84 51.27
C SER A 48 20.42 9.81 50.16
N ILE A 49 21.31 10.05 49.20
CA ILE A 49 20.93 10.80 48.00
C ILE A 49 19.74 10.15 47.27
N TRP A 50 19.59 8.81 47.35
CA TRP A 50 18.47 8.07 46.82
C TRP A 50 17.12 8.42 47.44
N ASP A 51 17.11 8.75 48.73
CA ASP A 51 15.89 9.20 49.43
C ASP A 51 15.40 10.54 48.88
N SER A 52 16.31 11.42 48.49
CA SER A 52 15.99 12.70 47.84
C SER A 52 15.47 12.52 46.43
N PHE A 53 15.97 11.53 45.67
CA PHE A 53 15.42 11.17 44.38
C PHE A 53 14.04 10.56 44.51
N TRP A 54 13.84 9.65 45.45
CA TRP A 54 12.53 9.08 45.72
C TRP A 54 11.51 10.15 46.07
N TRP A 55 11.91 11.07 46.98
CA TRP A 55 11.11 12.23 47.34
C TRP A 55 10.77 13.09 46.10
N LEU A 56 11.72 13.38 45.21
CA LEU A 56 11.49 14.11 43.98
C LEU A 56 10.40 13.46 43.11
N VAL A 57 10.48 12.15 42.92
CA VAL A 57 9.45 11.39 42.16
C VAL A 57 8.09 11.50 42.82
N VAL A 58 8.02 11.34 44.13
CA VAL A 58 6.79 11.48 44.91
C VAL A 58 6.20 12.90 44.81
N VAL A 59 7.03 13.93 44.89
CA VAL A 59 6.58 15.32 44.79
C VAL A 59 6.05 15.65 43.40
N LEU A 60 6.71 15.15 42.33
CA LEU A 60 6.30 15.38 40.96
C LEU A 60 5.02 14.61 40.58
N THR A 61 4.84 13.38 41.10
CA THR A 61 3.66 12.55 40.81
C THR A 61 2.54 12.77 41.80
N LYS A 62 2.86 13.18 43.03
CA LYS A 62 1.98 13.49 44.16
C LYS A 62 0.73 12.60 44.23
N PRO A 63 0.86 11.27 44.39
CA PRO A 63 -0.30 10.43 44.61
C PRO A 63 -0.97 10.83 45.98
N PRO A 64 -2.30 10.99 45.99
CA PRO A 64 -3.00 11.37 47.25
C PRO A 64 -2.79 10.29 48.30
N GLY A 65 -2.42 10.72 49.52
CA GLY A 65 -2.25 9.82 50.68
C GLY A 65 -0.94 9.06 50.74
N PHE A 66 0.05 9.34 49.90
CA PHE A 66 1.35 8.66 49.96
C PHE A 66 2.17 9.18 51.15
N PRO A 67 2.53 8.32 52.14
CA PRO A 67 3.37 8.73 53.25
C PRO A 67 4.79 9.00 52.74
N GLY A 68 5.26 10.21 52.91
CA GLY A 68 6.59 10.61 52.44
C GLY A 68 7.30 11.47 53.46
N THR A 69 8.62 11.44 53.44
CA THR A 69 9.46 12.39 54.19
C THR A 69 9.39 13.72 53.48
N TYR A 70 9.06 14.78 54.21
CA TYR A 70 9.00 16.13 53.67
C TYR A 70 10.15 16.98 54.26
N PRO A 71 10.76 17.88 53.47
CA PRO A 71 11.74 18.80 53.94
C PRO A 71 11.17 19.70 55.04
N ILE A 72 11.95 19.87 56.12
CA ILE A 72 11.56 20.70 57.29
C ILE A 72 12.22 22.08 57.22
N THR A 73 13.40 22.17 56.59
CA THR A 73 14.13 23.45 56.45
C THR A 73 13.38 24.42 55.54
N VAL A 74 13.57 25.71 55.76
CA VAL A 74 12.94 26.77 54.94
C VAL A 74 13.38 26.65 53.49
N ALA A 75 14.67 26.35 53.24
CA ALA A 75 15.22 26.14 51.89
C ALA A 75 14.60 24.91 51.21
N GLY A 76 14.49 23.80 51.91
CA GLY A 76 13.86 22.59 51.41
C GLY A 76 12.38 22.77 51.05
N ARG A 77 11.63 23.51 51.88
CA ARG A 77 10.21 23.84 51.62
C ARG A 77 10.06 24.73 50.39
N ALA A 78 10.95 25.75 50.23
CA ALA A 78 10.92 26.62 49.06
C ALA A 78 11.18 25.83 47.75
N ILE A 79 12.18 24.96 47.74
CA ILE A 79 12.48 24.07 46.60
C ILE A 79 11.28 23.15 46.29
N THR A 80 10.64 22.59 47.34
CA THR A 80 9.46 21.75 47.21
C THR A 80 8.31 22.50 46.53
N LEU A 81 8.04 23.74 46.94
CA LEU A 81 6.98 24.57 46.38
C LEU A 81 7.20 24.84 44.88
N ILE A 82 8.46 25.19 44.51
CA ILE A 82 8.82 25.40 43.11
C ILE A 82 8.63 24.10 42.29
N LEU A 83 9.07 22.96 42.83
CA LEU A 83 8.92 21.66 42.14
C LEU A 83 7.46 21.23 41.97
N ILE A 84 6.59 21.53 42.95
CA ILE A 84 5.15 21.27 42.84
C ILE A 84 4.54 22.09 41.69
N VAL A 85 4.85 23.38 41.61
CA VAL A 85 4.36 24.24 40.52
C VAL A 85 4.86 23.77 39.17
N ILE A 86 6.13 23.40 39.08
CA ILE A 86 6.73 22.83 37.85
C ILE A 86 6.03 21.49 37.47
N GLY A 87 5.85 20.58 38.43
CA GLY A 87 5.19 19.28 38.19
C GLY A 87 3.75 19.41 37.72
N LEU A 88 2.97 20.29 38.39
CA LEU A 88 1.59 20.57 38.02
C LEU A 88 1.45 21.17 36.61
N SER A 89 2.50 21.85 36.12
CA SER A 89 2.49 22.44 34.77
C SER A 89 2.99 21.49 33.69
N ILE A 90 4.00 20.68 33.98
CA ILE A 90 4.70 19.85 32.99
C ILE A 90 3.93 18.59 32.62
N ILE A 91 3.35 17.90 33.60
CA ILE A 91 2.61 16.65 33.34
C ILE A 91 1.42 16.89 32.39
N PRO A 92 0.52 17.86 32.61
CA PRO A 92 -0.54 18.20 31.69
C PRO A 92 -0.03 18.62 30.29
N LEU A 93 1.09 19.34 30.23
CA LEU A 93 1.68 19.76 28.96
C LEU A 93 2.15 18.58 28.14
N ILE A 94 2.80 17.59 28.75
CA ILE A 94 3.23 16.36 28.09
C ILE A 94 2.00 15.56 27.61
N THR A 95 1.01 15.40 28.48
CA THR A 95 -0.24 14.68 28.14
C THR A 95 -0.97 15.35 26.97
N ALA A 96 -1.11 16.68 27.01
CA ALA A 96 -1.71 17.45 25.92
C ALA A 96 -0.95 17.30 24.60
N ARG A 97 0.38 17.22 24.64
CA ARG A 97 1.21 17.00 23.44
C ARG A 97 1.03 15.62 22.86
N ILE A 98 0.98 14.58 23.70
CA ILE A 98 0.73 13.21 23.27
C ILE A 98 -0.67 13.11 22.64
N ALA A 99 -1.69 13.64 23.33
CA ALA A 99 -3.06 13.65 22.82
C ALA A 99 -3.16 14.40 21.47
N SER A 100 -2.58 15.61 21.38
CA SER A 100 -2.54 16.37 20.13
C SER A 100 -1.83 15.64 18.99
N TYR A 101 -0.76 14.91 19.28
CA TYR A 101 -0.06 14.09 18.28
C TYR A 101 -0.94 12.94 17.78
N MET A 102 -1.61 12.24 18.70
CA MET A 102 -2.51 11.13 18.37
C MET A 102 -3.70 11.59 17.51
N VAL A 103 -4.36 12.68 17.92
CA VAL A 103 -5.49 13.27 17.16
C VAL A 103 -5.02 13.74 15.77
N THR A 104 -3.87 14.42 15.69
CA THR A 104 -3.34 14.88 14.40
C THR A 104 -3.00 13.72 13.48
N ARG A 105 -2.51 12.60 14.03
CA ARG A 105 -2.21 11.40 13.27
C ARG A 105 -3.49 10.76 12.74
N GLN A 106 -4.49 10.60 13.60
CA GLN A 106 -5.79 10.04 13.21
C GLN A 106 -6.45 10.88 12.11
N LEU A 107 -6.49 12.21 12.26
CA LEU A 107 -7.02 13.12 11.23
C LEU A 107 -6.26 13.04 9.90
N ARG A 108 -4.95 12.78 9.92
CA ARG A 108 -4.19 12.57 8.68
C ARG A 108 -4.51 11.25 8.01
N GLU A 109 -4.67 10.20 8.80
CA GLU A 109 -5.07 8.88 8.31
C GLU A 109 -6.46 8.95 7.67
N GLU A 110 -7.44 9.54 8.36
CA GLU A 110 -8.80 9.76 7.86
C GLU A 110 -8.85 10.62 6.58
N ARG A 111 -7.91 11.55 6.41
CA ARG A 111 -7.78 12.38 5.21
C ARG A 111 -6.92 11.78 4.12
N GLY A 112 -6.42 10.57 4.28
CA GLY A 112 -5.53 9.94 3.30
C GLY A 112 -4.18 10.64 3.12
N LEU A 113 -3.66 11.32 4.14
CA LEU A 113 -2.40 12.07 4.08
C LEU A 113 -1.26 11.39 4.85
N GLU A 114 -1.48 10.17 5.36
CA GLU A 114 -0.44 9.41 6.05
C GLU A 114 0.35 8.55 5.05
N LYS A 115 1.67 8.48 5.25
CA LYS A 115 2.53 7.65 4.41
C LYS A 115 2.34 6.19 4.76
N ILE A 116 2.00 5.39 3.77
CA ILE A 116 1.87 3.93 3.84
C ILE A 116 3.27 3.32 4.00
N ARG A 117 3.36 2.26 4.81
CA ARG A 117 4.62 1.53 5.08
C ARG A 117 4.55 0.07 4.69
N ASN A 118 3.42 -0.37 4.19
CA ASN A 118 3.16 -1.74 3.77
C ASN A 118 4.09 -2.13 2.62
N LYS A 119 4.41 -3.41 2.51
CA LYS A 119 5.23 -4.01 1.45
C LYS A 119 4.42 -5.12 0.80
N ASP A 120 4.74 -5.42 -0.44
CA ASP A 120 4.10 -6.48 -1.21
C ASP A 120 2.56 -6.39 -1.28
N HIS A 121 2.05 -5.15 -1.08
CA HIS A 121 0.64 -4.83 -1.05
C HIS A 121 0.10 -4.53 -2.46
N THR A 122 -1.22 -4.55 -2.58
CA THR A 122 -1.93 -4.15 -3.79
C THR A 122 -2.34 -2.68 -3.71
N VAL A 123 -2.00 -1.89 -4.71
CA VAL A 123 -2.44 -0.48 -4.83
C VAL A 123 -3.51 -0.40 -5.91
N ILE A 124 -4.65 0.22 -5.60
CA ILE A 124 -5.70 0.52 -6.57
C ILE A 124 -5.75 2.03 -6.76
N CYS A 125 -5.43 2.50 -7.96
CA CYS A 125 -5.42 3.90 -8.35
C CYS A 125 -6.66 4.24 -9.19
N GLY A 126 -7.36 5.31 -8.85
CA GLY A 126 -8.63 5.68 -9.47
C GLY A 126 -9.83 5.15 -8.68
N TRP A 127 -11.02 5.63 -9.04
CA TRP A 127 -12.28 5.22 -8.44
C TRP A 127 -13.38 5.25 -9.49
N ASN A 128 -14.00 4.10 -9.73
CA ASN A 128 -15.16 3.96 -10.60
C ASN A 128 -16.13 2.89 -10.02
N GLU A 129 -17.16 2.56 -10.76
CA GLU A 129 -18.19 1.59 -10.35
C GLU A 129 -17.66 0.15 -10.17
N HIS A 130 -16.49 -0.18 -10.75
CA HIS A 130 -15.92 -1.52 -10.68
C HIS A 130 -15.11 -1.78 -9.41
N VAL A 131 -14.77 -0.75 -8.63
CA VAL A 131 -13.92 -0.89 -7.43
C VAL A 131 -14.51 -1.85 -6.42
N ASP A 132 -15.84 -1.82 -6.21
CA ASP A 132 -16.51 -2.71 -5.26
C ASP A 132 -16.31 -4.19 -5.67
N MET A 133 -16.52 -4.53 -6.94
CA MET A 133 -16.32 -5.90 -7.45
C MET A 133 -14.85 -6.32 -7.45
N ILE A 134 -13.93 -5.41 -7.72
CA ILE A 134 -12.49 -5.68 -7.66
C ILE A 134 -12.06 -6.00 -6.23
N LEU A 135 -12.51 -5.23 -5.25
CA LEU A 135 -12.23 -5.48 -3.84
C LEU A 135 -12.82 -6.82 -3.37
N GLU A 136 -14.06 -7.14 -3.75
CA GLU A 136 -14.67 -8.44 -3.46
C GLU A 136 -13.87 -9.60 -4.09
N GLY A 137 -13.42 -9.43 -5.33
CA GLY A 137 -12.57 -10.41 -6.01
C GLY A 137 -11.22 -10.63 -5.32
N ILE A 138 -10.58 -9.57 -4.84
CA ILE A 138 -9.34 -9.65 -4.07
C ILE A 138 -9.57 -10.38 -2.74
N ILE A 139 -10.64 -10.03 -2.02
CA ILE A 139 -11.02 -10.67 -0.76
C ILE A 139 -11.29 -12.17 -0.94
N ALA A 140 -11.97 -12.54 -2.02
CA ALA A 140 -12.29 -13.94 -2.29
C ALA A 140 -11.05 -14.80 -2.61
N ARG A 141 -9.96 -14.19 -3.09
CA ARG A 141 -8.74 -14.91 -3.52
C ARG A 141 -7.60 -14.87 -2.50
N GLN A 142 -7.62 -13.97 -1.54
CA GLN A 142 -6.54 -13.78 -0.57
C GLN A 142 -7.10 -13.78 0.85
N GLU A 143 -6.50 -14.57 1.74
CA GLU A 143 -6.93 -14.65 3.15
C GLU A 143 -6.75 -13.32 3.89
N HIS A 144 -5.66 -12.58 3.60
CA HIS A 144 -5.34 -11.30 4.25
C HIS A 144 -4.85 -10.27 3.22
N PRO A 145 -5.73 -9.76 2.37
CA PRO A 145 -5.32 -8.79 1.36
C PRO A 145 -4.96 -7.45 2.01
N ASP A 146 -3.77 -6.96 1.69
CA ASP A 146 -3.30 -5.62 2.08
C ASP A 146 -3.51 -4.68 0.91
N VAL A 147 -4.52 -3.82 1.00
CA VAL A 147 -4.97 -2.96 -0.09
C VAL A 147 -4.81 -1.49 0.27
N VAL A 148 -4.27 -0.73 -0.67
CA VAL A 148 -4.15 0.73 -0.59
C VAL A 148 -4.90 1.35 -1.76
N LEU A 149 -5.84 2.24 -1.45
CA LEU A 149 -6.63 2.97 -2.44
C LEU A 149 -6.04 4.37 -2.65
N VAL A 150 -5.85 4.77 -3.90
CA VAL A 150 -5.34 6.10 -4.28
C VAL A 150 -6.37 6.75 -5.20
N ASN A 151 -7.01 7.79 -4.74
CA ASN A 151 -7.96 8.55 -5.56
C ASN A 151 -8.15 9.97 -5.01
N SER A 152 -8.88 10.81 -5.75
CA SER A 152 -9.18 12.20 -5.38
C SER A 152 -10.60 12.40 -4.86
N LEU A 153 -11.28 11.33 -4.45
CA LEU A 153 -12.57 11.45 -3.77
C LEU A 153 -12.42 12.19 -2.45
N VAL A 154 -13.44 12.99 -2.13
CA VAL A 154 -13.50 13.68 -0.85
C VAL A 154 -13.40 12.65 0.29
N PRO A 155 -12.52 12.87 1.28
CA PRO A 155 -12.25 11.90 2.35
C PRO A 155 -13.49 11.38 3.06
N GLU A 156 -14.52 12.19 3.22
CA GLU A 156 -15.78 11.81 3.87
C GLU A 156 -16.53 10.73 3.06
N LYS A 157 -16.60 10.88 1.73
CA LYS A 157 -17.19 9.87 0.84
C LYS A 157 -16.37 8.59 0.83
N MET A 158 -15.05 8.73 0.82
CA MET A 158 -14.14 7.58 0.87
C MET A 158 -14.30 6.79 2.16
N ASN A 159 -14.32 7.47 3.30
CA ASN A 159 -14.50 6.83 4.60
C ASN A 159 -15.84 6.07 4.69
N GLN A 160 -16.93 6.62 4.11
CA GLN A 160 -18.21 5.91 4.02
C GLN A 160 -18.11 4.64 3.16
N ALA A 161 -17.43 4.71 2.00
CA ALA A 161 -17.21 3.54 1.15
C ALA A 161 -16.38 2.47 1.87
N LEU A 162 -15.35 2.87 2.61
CA LEU A 162 -14.48 1.95 3.37
C LEU A 162 -15.21 1.22 4.49
N LEU A 163 -16.33 1.74 4.99
CA LEU A 163 -17.14 1.04 6.02
C LEU A 163 -17.68 -0.32 5.54
N LYS A 164 -17.84 -0.52 4.23
CA LYS A 164 -18.24 -1.80 3.64
C LYS A 164 -17.17 -2.88 3.82
N TYR A 165 -15.88 -2.49 3.88
CA TYR A 165 -14.72 -3.40 3.82
C TYR A 165 -13.98 -3.52 5.16
N LYS A 166 -14.72 -3.60 6.26
CA LYS A 166 -14.15 -3.69 7.64
C LYS A 166 -13.24 -4.91 7.84
N SER A 167 -13.44 -5.98 7.07
CA SER A 167 -12.65 -7.21 7.16
C SER A 167 -11.19 -7.00 6.74
N ILE A 168 -10.95 -6.21 5.69
CA ILE A 168 -9.60 -5.97 5.14
C ILE A 168 -9.01 -4.62 5.54
N LYS A 169 -9.84 -3.68 6.03
CA LYS A 169 -9.45 -2.32 6.43
C LYS A 169 -8.51 -1.65 5.43
N PRO A 170 -8.95 -1.46 4.18
CA PRO A 170 -8.09 -0.88 3.15
C PRO A 170 -7.66 0.52 3.57
N LYS A 171 -6.39 0.86 3.27
CA LYS A 171 -5.85 2.18 3.56
C LYS A 171 -6.13 3.11 2.40
N PHE A 172 -6.26 4.39 2.69
CA PHE A 172 -6.57 5.41 1.71
C PHE A 172 -5.46 6.45 1.62
N VAL A 173 -5.11 6.83 0.39
CA VAL A 173 -4.23 7.96 0.07
C VAL A 173 -4.98 8.90 -0.85
N TYR A 174 -5.18 10.13 -0.39
CA TYR A 174 -5.87 11.17 -1.15
C TYR A 174 -4.91 11.82 -2.16
N GLY A 175 -5.30 11.84 -3.42
CA GLY A 175 -4.61 12.58 -4.47
C GLY A 175 -4.73 11.95 -5.84
N ASP A 176 -4.15 12.62 -6.82
CA ASP A 176 -4.13 12.19 -8.22
C ASP A 176 -2.99 11.18 -8.45
N LEU A 177 -3.31 10.12 -9.19
CA LEU A 177 -2.38 9.04 -9.55
C LEU A 177 -1.21 9.49 -10.45
N THR A 178 -1.34 10.62 -11.13
CA THR A 178 -0.26 11.20 -11.95
C THR A 178 0.81 11.89 -11.10
N ASN A 179 0.54 12.14 -9.81
CA ASN A 179 1.46 12.83 -8.92
C ASN A 179 2.36 11.82 -8.19
N GLU A 180 3.65 11.81 -8.52
CA GLU A 180 4.66 10.93 -7.90
C GLU A 180 4.70 11.06 -6.37
N SER A 181 4.42 12.25 -5.80
CA SER A 181 4.38 12.42 -4.35
C SER A 181 3.23 11.64 -3.70
N VAL A 182 2.10 11.50 -4.39
CA VAL A 182 0.94 10.70 -3.95
C VAL A 182 1.28 9.22 -4.04
N LEU A 183 1.91 8.79 -5.13
CA LEU A 183 2.38 7.41 -5.30
C LEU A 183 3.46 7.04 -4.26
N ASP A 184 4.35 7.99 -3.87
CA ASP A 184 5.30 7.75 -2.77
C ASP A 184 4.61 7.65 -1.40
N LEU A 185 3.51 8.39 -1.17
CA LEU A 185 2.68 8.21 0.03
C LEU A 185 2.04 6.83 0.07
N ALA A 186 1.55 6.32 -1.07
CA ALA A 186 1.00 4.97 -1.21
C ALA A 186 2.07 3.87 -1.16
N ASN A 187 3.36 4.21 -1.10
CA ASN A 187 4.51 3.30 -1.11
C ASN A 187 4.52 2.36 -2.34
N VAL A 188 4.20 2.88 -3.50
CA VAL A 188 4.19 2.14 -4.77
C VAL A 188 5.53 1.45 -5.06
N LYS A 189 6.64 2.02 -4.57
CA LYS A 189 8.00 1.43 -4.68
C LYS A 189 8.12 0.02 -4.11
N GLN A 190 7.26 -0.33 -3.16
CA GLN A 190 7.23 -1.63 -2.47
C GLN A 190 5.93 -2.41 -2.74
N ALA A 191 5.10 -1.95 -3.68
CA ALA A 191 3.88 -2.65 -4.06
C ALA A 191 4.20 -3.85 -4.96
N ALA A 192 3.49 -4.96 -4.76
CA ALA A 192 3.57 -6.13 -5.64
C ALA A 192 2.71 -5.94 -6.90
N THR A 193 1.50 -5.38 -6.71
CA THR A 193 0.53 -5.18 -7.78
C THR A 193 -0.04 -3.77 -7.72
N VAL A 194 -0.22 -3.15 -8.88
CA VAL A 194 -0.89 -1.86 -9.03
C VAL A 194 -2.01 -2.01 -10.06
N ILE A 195 -3.23 -1.71 -9.66
CA ILE A 195 -4.41 -1.67 -10.52
C ILE A 195 -4.72 -0.20 -10.78
N ILE A 196 -4.81 0.20 -12.04
CA ILE A 196 -5.11 1.57 -12.43
C ILE A 196 -6.45 1.56 -13.17
N LEU A 197 -7.39 2.32 -12.63
CA LEU A 197 -8.74 2.41 -13.16
C LEU A 197 -8.96 3.75 -13.85
N SER A 198 -9.72 3.73 -14.94
CA SER A 198 -10.17 4.95 -15.58
C SER A 198 -11.23 5.61 -14.70
N ASP A 199 -10.93 6.84 -14.22
CA ASP A 199 -11.80 7.63 -13.36
C ASP A 199 -12.44 8.76 -14.17
N THR A 200 -13.64 8.52 -14.66
CA THR A 200 -14.43 9.49 -15.44
C THR A 200 -15.14 10.54 -14.58
N ALA A 201 -15.17 10.36 -13.25
CA ALA A 201 -15.85 11.30 -12.35
C ALA A 201 -15.20 12.69 -12.30
N GLN A 202 -13.96 12.81 -12.76
CA GLN A 202 -13.18 14.05 -12.71
C GLN A 202 -12.98 14.73 -14.08
N GLY A 203 -13.65 14.29 -15.13
CA GLY A 203 -13.50 14.90 -16.44
C GLY A 203 -14.05 14.05 -17.59
N ASP A 204 -13.65 14.42 -18.79
CA ASP A 204 -13.97 13.69 -20.01
C ASP A 204 -13.25 12.34 -20.08
N ILE A 205 -13.82 11.38 -20.82
CA ILE A 205 -13.28 10.02 -21.05
C ILE A 205 -11.84 10.07 -21.56
N THR A 206 -11.57 10.92 -22.55
CA THR A 206 -10.23 11.07 -23.13
C THR A 206 -9.20 11.52 -22.08
N SER A 207 -9.55 12.49 -21.24
CA SER A 207 -8.67 12.97 -20.16
C SER A 207 -8.49 11.92 -19.06
N ALA A 208 -9.47 11.05 -18.84
CA ALA A 208 -9.36 9.94 -17.91
C ALA A 208 -8.31 8.92 -18.38
N ASP A 209 -8.37 8.50 -19.65
CA ASP A 209 -7.43 7.55 -20.23
C ASP A 209 -5.99 8.13 -20.35
N GLU A 210 -5.87 9.44 -20.66
CA GLU A 210 -4.57 10.12 -20.64
C GLU A 210 -3.92 10.08 -19.24
N ARG A 211 -4.70 10.30 -18.18
CA ARG A 211 -4.23 10.17 -16.80
C ARG A 211 -3.79 8.74 -16.46
N VAL A 212 -4.51 7.75 -16.97
CA VAL A 212 -4.16 6.34 -16.83
C VAL A 212 -2.80 6.05 -17.48
N VAL A 213 -2.53 6.55 -18.69
CA VAL A 213 -1.23 6.41 -19.36
C VAL A 213 -0.12 7.05 -18.53
N LEU A 214 -0.29 8.31 -18.10
CA LEU A 214 0.68 9.03 -17.28
C LEU A 214 0.93 8.34 -15.93
N GLY A 215 -0.15 7.88 -15.27
CA GLY A 215 -0.04 7.14 -14.02
C GLY A 215 0.69 5.82 -14.17
N THR A 216 0.44 5.10 -15.26
CA THR A 216 1.15 3.85 -15.59
C THR A 216 2.65 4.10 -15.74
N LEU A 217 3.02 5.15 -16.48
CA LEU A 217 4.41 5.54 -16.67
C LEU A 217 5.07 5.92 -15.33
N ALA A 218 4.40 6.71 -14.50
CA ALA A 218 4.89 7.09 -13.18
C ALA A 218 5.11 5.86 -12.27
N VAL A 219 4.14 4.94 -12.21
CA VAL A 219 4.23 3.69 -11.45
C VAL A 219 5.41 2.85 -11.91
N LYS A 220 5.56 2.64 -13.22
CA LYS A 220 6.65 1.83 -13.80
C LYS A 220 8.02 2.48 -13.64
N THR A 221 8.10 3.80 -13.67
CA THR A 221 9.33 4.54 -13.36
C THR A 221 9.74 4.36 -11.90
N MET A 222 8.77 4.38 -10.97
CA MET A 222 9.02 4.22 -9.54
C MET A 222 9.28 2.76 -9.13
N ASN A 223 8.58 1.81 -9.76
CA ASN A 223 8.68 0.38 -9.47
C ASN A 223 8.55 -0.46 -10.77
N PRO A 224 9.64 -0.69 -11.48
CA PRO A 224 9.63 -1.49 -12.72
C PRO A 224 9.15 -2.94 -12.53
N ARG A 225 9.27 -3.48 -11.29
CA ARG A 225 8.90 -4.87 -10.98
C ARG A 225 7.43 -5.05 -10.64
N ALA A 226 6.70 -3.97 -10.34
CA ALA A 226 5.29 -4.07 -10.00
C ALA A 226 4.50 -4.67 -11.18
N ARG A 227 3.58 -5.61 -10.87
CA ARG A 227 2.58 -6.03 -11.83
C ARG A 227 1.55 -4.92 -11.99
N VAL A 228 1.42 -4.37 -13.18
CA VAL A 228 0.48 -3.27 -13.45
C VAL A 228 -0.65 -3.79 -14.33
N CYS A 229 -1.87 -3.74 -13.80
CA CYS A 229 -3.11 -4.04 -14.52
C CYS A 229 -3.89 -2.72 -14.70
N VAL A 230 -4.37 -2.46 -15.90
CA VAL A 230 -4.92 -1.16 -16.25
C VAL A 230 -6.27 -1.32 -16.94
N GLU A 231 -7.23 -0.52 -16.53
CA GLU A 231 -8.49 -0.34 -17.23
C GLU A 231 -8.45 0.96 -18.04
N VAL A 232 -8.88 0.88 -19.29
CA VAL A 232 -9.08 2.03 -20.18
C VAL A 232 -10.49 2.01 -20.76
N THR A 233 -11.02 3.17 -21.06
CA THR A 233 -12.36 3.30 -21.61
C THR A 233 -12.36 3.17 -23.13
N GLU A 234 -11.34 3.73 -23.80
CA GLU A 234 -11.27 3.70 -25.26
C GLU A 234 -10.22 2.67 -25.76
N PRO A 235 -10.58 1.83 -26.75
CA PRO A 235 -9.64 0.86 -27.32
C PRO A 235 -8.34 1.49 -27.85
N LYS A 236 -8.40 2.72 -28.35
CA LYS A 236 -7.24 3.47 -28.86
C LYS A 236 -6.21 3.80 -27.79
N ALA A 237 -6.59 3.84 -26.52
CA ALA A 237 -5.66 4.09 -25.40
C ALA A 237 -4.83 2.83 -25.04
N ALA A 238 -5.31 1.62 -25.34
CA ALA A 238 -4.65 0.38 -24.95
C ALA A 238 -3.20 0.24 -25.46
N PRO A 239 -2.85 0.57 -26.73
CA PRO A 239 -1.45 0.52 -27.19
C PRO A 239 -0.55 1.49 -26.41
N HIS A 240 -1.06 2.67 -26.03
CA HIS A 240 -0.29 3.67 -25.28
C HIS A 240 0.03 3.21 -23.86
N VAL A 241 -0.97 2.59 -23.20
CA VAL A 241 -0.80 2.04 -21.85
C VAL A 241 0.16 0.84 -21.84
N ARG A 242 0.09 -0.02 -22.86
CA ARG A 242 1.07 -1.13 -23.02
C ARG A 242 2.49 -0.60 -23.21
N ARG A 243 2.68 0.42 -24.04
CA ARG A 243 3.99 1.09 -24.20
C ARG A 243 4.46 1.76 -22.90
N ALA A 244 3.56 2.26 -22.07
CA ALA A 244 3.90 2.77 -20.74
C ALA A 244 4.31 1.67 -19.74
N GLY A 245 4.22 0.38 -20.13
CA GLY A 245 4.69 -0.77 -19.35
C GLY A 245 3.59 -1.50 -18.56
N ALA A 246 2.31 -1.32 -18.90
CA ALA A 246 1.24 -2.14 -18.34
C ALA A 246 1.42 -3.62 -18.74
N GLY A 247 1.29 -4.53 -17.77
CA GLY A 247 1.32 -5.97 -18.03
C GLY A 247 0.01 -6.47 -18.61
N GLU A 248 -1.12 -5.97 -18.09
CA GLU A 248 -2.46 -6.32 -18.54
C GLU A 248 -3.27 -5.06 -18.78
N VAL A 249 -3.99 -5.02 -19.89
CA VAL A 249 -4.88 -3.89 -20.24
C VAL A 249 -6.26 -4.42 -20.56
N ILE A 250 -7.24 -3.92 -19.84
CA ILE A 250 -8.65 -4.26 -19.99
C ILE A 250 -9.37 -3.02 -20.57
N VAL A 251 -10.06 -3.23 -21.68
CA VAL A 251 -10.87 -2.17 -22.28
C VAL A 251 -12.31 -2.32 -21.79
N HIS A 252 -12.86 -1.25 -21.26
CA HIS A 252 -14.23 -1.23 -20.74
C HIS A 252 -15.23 -1.58 -21.86
N GLY A 253 -16.12 -2.53 -21.57
CA GLY A 253 -17.17 -2.95 -22.52
C GLY A 253 -16.68 -3.76 -23.73
N GLU A 254 -15.41 -4.14 -23.82
CA GLU A 254 -14.85 -4.89 -24.96
C GLU A 254 -15.61 -6.21 -25.23
N TYR A 255 -16.07 -6.86 -24.18
CA TYR A 255 -16.77 -8.15 -24.28
C TYR A 255 -18.29 -8.04 -24.35
N ASP A 256 -18.86 -6.83 -24.17
CA ASP A 256 -20.31 -6.62 -24.18
C ASP A 256 -20.98 -7.03 -25.50
N PRO A 257 -20.45 -6.68 -26.69
CA PRO A 257 -21.03 -7.13 -27.96
C PRO A 257 -21.09 -8.63 -28.09
N PHE A 258 -20.04 -9.33 -27.65
CA PHE A 258 -20.01 -10.80 -27.65
C PHE A 258 -21.06 -11.38 -26.70
N LEU A 259 -21.19 -10.84 -25.49
CA LEU A 259 -22.16 -11.31 -24.50
C LEU A 259 -23.59 -11.04 -24.98
N ILE A 260 -23.89 -9.88 -25.56
CA ILE A 260 -25.20 -9.54 -26.11
C ILE A 260 -25.57 -10.46 -27.28
N THR A 261 -24.64 -10.67 -28.21
CA THR A 261 -24.87 -11.55 -29.34
C THR A 261 -25.07 -13.01 -28.89
N SER A 262 -24.26 -13.47 -27.96
CA SER A 262 -24.39 -14.84 -27.40
C SER A 262 -25.71 -15.01 -26.65
N ALA A 263 -26.17 -14.00 -25.92
CA ALA A 263 -27.48 -14.04 -25.25
C ALA A 263 -28.63 -14.18 -26.21
N ALA A 264 -28.53 -13.52 -27.39
CA ALA A 264 -29.57 -13.56 -28.41
C ALA A 264 -29.58 -14.84 -29.22
N MET A 265 -28.41 -15.48 -29.48
CA MET A 265 -28.24 -16.57 -30.40
C MET A 265 -28.10 -17.97 -29.73
N ALA A 266 -27.68 -18.00 -28.47
CA ALA A 266 -27.39 -19.26 -27.79
C ALA A 266 -27.72 -19.19 -26.29
N GLU A 267 -28.86 -19.76 -25.91
CA GLU A 267 -29.27 -19.84 -24.52
C GLU A 267 -28.23 -20.57 -23.66
N GLY A 268 -27.95 -20.01 -22.47
CA GLY A 268 -27.05 -20.62 -21.48
C GLY A 268 -25.60 -20.17 -21.55
N ILE A 269 -25.09 -19.63 -22.68
CA ILE A 269 -23.69 -19.22 -22.78
C ILE A 269 -23.40 -18.07 -21.81
N VAL A 270 -24.28 -17.07 -21.70
CA VAL A 270 -24.09 -15.94 -20.77
C VAL A 270 -24.14 -16.41 -19.32
N LEU A 271 -24.99 -17.37 -18.98
CA LEU A 271 -25.04 -17.96 -17.63
C LEU A 271 -23.75 -18.71 -17.31
N ALA A 272 -23.26 -19.52 -18.26
CA ALA A 272 -21.99 -20.22 -18.09
C ALA A 272 -20.82 -19.24 -17.94
N THR A 273 -20.75 -18.19 -18.78
CA THR A 273 -19.72 -17.16 -18.68
C THR A 273 -19.76 -16.45 -17.31
N ARG A 274 -20.94 -16.10 -16.82
CA ARG A 274 -21.12 -15.50 -15.48
C ARG A 274 -20.60 -16.40 -14.38
N GLN A 275 -20.87 -17.71 -14.44
CA GLN A 275 -20.35 -18.67 -13.48
C GLN A 275 -18.82 -18.78 -13.54
N LEU A 276 -18.26 -18.84 -14.74
CA LEU A 276 -16.81 -18.92 -14.94
C LEU A 276 -16.06 -17.69 -14.43
N LEU A 277 -16.67 -16.50 -14.55
CA LEU A 277 -16.10 -15.24 -14.10
C LEU A 277 -16.43 -14.88 -12.64
N SER A 278 -17.27 -15.68 -11.96
CA SER A 278 -17.63 -15.45 -10.54
C SER A 278 -16.52 -15.93 -9.61
N TYR A 279 -16.18 -15.14 -8.60
CA TYR A 279 -15.25 -15.54 -7.54
C TYR A 279 -15.91 -16.38 -6.44
N GLN A 280 -17.25 -16.41 -6.38
CA GLN A 280 -18.01 -17.09 -5.33
C GLN A 280 -18.46 -18.49 -5.77
N GLU A 281 -18.43 -18.77 -7.05
CA GLU A 281 -18.87 -20.05 -7.61
C GLU A 281 -17.78 -21.13 -7.51
N LYS A 282 -18.23 -22.37 -7.37
CA LYS A 282 -17.33 -23.53 -7.28
C LYS A 282 -16.62 -23.83 -8.61
N SER A 283 -17.21 -23.40 -9.71
CA SER A 283 -16.76 -23.67 -11.08
C SER A 283 -16.27 -22.38 -11.74
N CYS A 284 -15.25 -21.73 -11.16
CA CYS A 284 -14.64 -20.54 -11.72
C CYS A 284 -13.32 -20.85 -12.44
N LEU A 285 -12.88 -19.93 -13.29
CA LEU A 285 -11.57 -19.97 -13.92
C LEU A 285 -10.47 -19.66 -12.89
N GLN A 286 -9.49 -20.54 -12.79
CA GLN A 286 -8.36 -20.42 -11.88
C GLN A 286 -7.05 -20.76 -12.57
N GLN A 287 -5.96 -20.19 -12.08
CA GLN A 287 -4.62 -20.64 -12.40
C GLN A 287 -4.14 -21.61 -11.30
N LYS A 288 -3.59 -22.75 -11.72
CA LYS A 288 -2.95 -23.72 -10.83
C LYS A 288 -1.55 -24.03 -11.29
N VAL A 289 -0.64 -24.20 -10.33
CA VAL A 289 0.73 -24.61 -10.61
C VAL A 289 0.72 -26.05 -11.14
N ILE A 290 1.44 -26.29 -12.21
CA ILE A 290 1.62 -27.63 -12.77
C ILE A 290 2.62 -28.37 -11.89
N PRO A 291 2.28 -29.61 -11.40
CA PRO A 291 3.24 -30.43 -10.67
C PRO A 291 4.48 -30.71 -11.53
N ALA A 292 5.66 -30.65 -10.93
CA ALA A 292 6.94 -30.78 -11.65
C ALA A 292 7.05 -32.09 -12.46
N GLU A 293 6.35 -33.14 -12.03
CA GLU A 293 6.30 -34.46 -12.71
C GLU A 293 5.61 -34.44 -14.05
N PHE A 294 4.83 -33.38 -14.38
CA PHE A 294 4.14 -33.25 -15.66
C PHE A 294 4.90 -32.36 -16.66
N ILE A 295 5.99 -31.72 -16.24
CA ILE A 295 6.83 -30.96 -17.17
C ILE A 295 7.50 -31.91 -18.15
N GLY A 296 7.33 -31.66 -19.44
CA GLY A 296 7.80 -32.54 -20.52
C GLY A 296 6.84 -33.69 -20.88
N LYS A 297 5.71 -33.85 -20.17
CA LYS A 297 4.65 -34.81 -20.50
C LYS A 297 3.58 -34.20 -21.41
N LYS A 298 2.66 -35.00 -21.84
CA LYS A 298 1.58 -34.61 -22.73
C LYS A 298 0.45 -33.90 -21.98
N PHE A 299 -0.22 -32.98 -22.66
CA PHE A 299 -1.37 -32.21 -22.11
C PHE A 299 -2.51 -33.17 -21.66
N GLY A 300 -2.79 -34.23 -22.43
CA GLY A 300 -3.82 -35.23 -22.08
C GLY A 300 -3.56 -35.89 -20.72
N GLU A 301 -2.30 -36.18 -20.36
CA GLU A 301 -1.95 -36.78 -19.08
C GLU A 301 -2.21 -35.78 -17.91
N LEU A 302 -1.90 -34.51 -18.12
CA LEU A 302 -2.20 -33.46 -17.15
C LEU A 302 -3.71 -33.21 -17.01
N ALA A 303 -4.46 -33.27 -18.13
CA ALA A 303 -5.91 -33.14 -18.12
C ALA A 303 -6.58 -34.28 -17.32
N ALA A 304 -6.13 -35.51 -17.52
CA ALA A 304 -6.59 -36.65 -16.73
C ALA A 304 -6.29 -36.46 -15.22
N TYR A 305 -5.08 -36.02 -14.88
CA TYR A 305 -4.71 -35.72 -13.49
C TYR A 305 -5.63 -34.70 -12.84
N PHE A 306 -5.87 -33.55 -13.47
CA PHE A 306 -6.75 -32.51 -12.92
C PHE A 306 -8.19 -33.04 -12.78
N ARG A 307 -8.66 -33.85 -13.74
CA ARG A 307 -10.01 -34.41 -13.68
C ARG A 307 -10.17 -35.40 -12.54
N GLU A 308 -9.26 -36.37 -12.41
CA GLU A 308 -9.36 -37.48 -11.46
C GLU A 308 -8.97 -37.06 -10.03
N LYS A 309 -7.92 -36.27 -9.88
CA LYS A 309 -7.37 -35.93 -8.56
C LYS A 309 -7.88 -34.62 -7.99
N GLN A 310 -8.23 -33.64 -8.82
CA GLN A 310 -8.62 -32.33 -8.37
C GLN A 310 -10.07 -31.94 -8.73
N ASN A 311 -10.81 -32.85 -9.38
CA ASN A 311 -12.17 -32.61 -9.86
C ASN A 311 -12.28 -31.26 -10.63
N ALA A 312 -11.28 -30.98 -11.47
CA ALA A 312 -11.16 -29.77 -12.26
C ALA A 312 -11.02 -30.11 -13.75
N ILE A 313 -11.50 -29.23 -14.61
CA ILE A 313 -11.33 -29.34 -16.06
C ILE A 313 -10.16 -28.49 -16.47
N LEU A 314 -9.12 -29.08 -17.07
CA LEU A 314 -8.02 -28.34 -17.66
C LEU A 314 -8.49 -27.69 -18.96
N VAL A 315 -8.49 -26.35 -19.02
CA VAL A 315 -8.94 -25.57 -20.18
C VAL A 315 -7.78 -25.27 -21.11
N GLY A 316 -6.60 -25.07 -20.55
CA GLY A 316 -5.42 -24.71 -21.32
C GLY A 316 -4.22 -24.42 -20.43
N LEU A 317 -3.20 -23.91 -21.08
CA LEU A 317 -1.93 -23.53 -20.46
C LEU A 317 -1.66 -22.05 -20.70
N PHE A 318 -1.10 -21.40 -19.72
CA PHE A 318 -0.66 -20.02 -19.79
C PHE A 318 0.85 -19.98 -19.66
N PHE A 319 1.51 -19.46 -20.67
CA PHE A 319 2.94 -19.24 -20.64
C PHE A 319 3.25 -17.83 -20.05
N THR A 320 3.97 -17.81 -18.94
CA THR A 320 4.48 -16.58 -18.36
C THR A 320 5.77 -16.20 -19.08
N GLY A 321 5.66 -15.38 -20.12
CA GLY A 321 6.82 -14.89 -20.85
C GLY A 321 7.91 -14.31 -19.95
N LYS A 322 9.17 -14.51 -20.33
CA LYS A 322 10.32 -13.83 -19.71
C LYS A 322 10.58 -12.52 -20.44
N ALA A 323 10.64 -11.46 -19.64
CA ALA A 323 11.16 -10.10 -19.94
C ALA A 323 11.06 -9.56 -21.40
N LEU A 324 10.40 -8.41 -21.52
CA LEU A 324 10.25 -7.60 -22.73
C LEU A 324 11.59 -7.28 -23.43
N HIS A 325 11.68 -7.52 -24.73
CA HIS A 325 12.67 -6.93 -25.62
C HIS A 325 12.15 -5.63 -26.20
N ALA A 326 13.07 -4.76 -26.47
CA ALA A 326 12.80 -3.44 -26.96
C ALA A 326 12.24 -3.42 -28.40
N GLU A 327 12.52 -4.42 -29.20
CA GLU A 327 12.01 -4.53 -30.58
C GLU A 327 10.49 -4.75 -30.64
N ASP A 328 9.87 -5.30 -29.59
CA ASP A 328 8.42 -5.47 -29.50
C ASP A 328 7.71 -4.21 -28.96
N VAL A 329 8.49 -3.25 -28.45
CA VAL A 329 8.02 -1.95 -27.96
C VAL A 329 8.08 -0.90 -29.07
N LEU A 330 8.95 -1.13 -30.08
CA LEU A 330 9.12 -0.23 -31.22
C LEU A 330 8.05 -0.60 -32.27
N SER A 331 7.12 0.29 -32.52
CA SER A 331 6.22 0.17 -33.66
C SER A 331 7.04 0.30 -34.95
N GLY A 332 6.75 -0.50 -35.98
CA GLY A 332 7.38 -0.36 -37.28
C GLY A 332 7.17 1.00 -37.98
N ASP A 333 6.59 1.94 -37.30
CA ASP A 333 6.38 3.33 -37.68
C ASP A 333 7.36 4.18 -36.87
N TYR A 334 8.50 4.54 -37.48
CA TYR A 334 9.58 5.34 -36.90
C TYR A 334 9.06 6.68 -36.37
N SER A 335 8.61 6.69 -35.11
CA SER A 335 8.18 7.92 -34.43
C SER A 335 9.35 8.52 -33.66
N LEU A 336 9.37 9.84 -33.49
CA LEU A 336 10.37 10.59 -32.67
C LEU A 336 10.49 10.06 -31.22
N ILE A 337 9.50 9.27 -30.77
CA ILE A 337 9.46 8.65 -29.45
C ILE A 337 10.35 7.41 -29.43
N ASP A 338 10.41 6.63 -30.49
CA ASP A 338 11.23 5.42 -30.60
C ASP A 338 12.73 5.80 -30.59
N ASP A 339 13.12 6.86 -31.31
CA ASP A 339 14.47 7.43 -31.27
C ASP A 339 14.85 7.97 -29.88
N PHE A 340 13.91 8.54 -29.16
CA PHE A 340 14.14 9.03 -27.80
C PHE A 340 14.37 7.87 -26.83
N ILE A 341 13.56 6.81 -26.93
CA ILE A 341 13.66 5.60 -26.11
C ILE A 341 14.99 4.91 -26.37
N GLU A 342 15.38 4.69 -27.63
CA GLU A 342 16.64 4.05 -28.01
C GLU A 342 17.86 4.83 -27.50
N ARG A 343 17.82 6.17 -27.61
CA ARG A 343 18.89 7.05 -27.11
C ARG A 343 19.02 6.97 -25.59
N LYS A 344 17.90 6.92 -24.85
CA LYS A 344 17.92 6.82 -23.40
C LYS A 344 18.44 5.48 -22.89
N PHE A 345 18.17 4.39 -23.59
CA PHE A 345 18.75 3.09 -23.26
C PHE A 345 20.26 3.04 -23.55
N LYS A 346 20.74 3.62 -24.66
CA LYS A 346 22.16 3.76 -24.94
C LYS A 346 22.89 4.61 -23.90
N GLU A 347 22.30 5.73 -23.47
CA GLU A 347 22.84 6.57 -22.40
C GLU A 347 22.93 5.86 -21.04
N ALA A 348 22.02 4.93 -20.76
CA ALA A 348 21.98 4.15 -19.52
C ALA A 348 22.98 2.97 -19.51
N GLY A 349 23.77 2.74 -20.57
CA GLY A 349 24.77 1.66 -20.67
C GLY A 349 24.16 0.25 -20.61
N LYS A 350 22.88 0.10 -20.92
CA LYS A 350 22.20 -1.19 -21.00
C LYS A 350 22.13 -1.60 -22.45
N GLU A 351 22.92 -2.63 -22.81
CA GLU A 351 22.87 -3.24 -24.12
C GLU A 351 21.47 -3.78 -24.42
N TYR A 352 20.98 -3.35 -25.56
CA TYR A 352 19.72 -3.68 -26.20
C TYR A 352 19.80 -5.06 -26.89
N LEU A 353 20.40 -6.05 -26.22
CA LEU A 353 20.72 -7.33 -26.86
C LEU A 353 19.70 -8.40 -26.51
N GLY A 354 18.85 -8.66 -27.50
CA GLY A 354 18.53 -9.98 -28.08
C GLY A 354 18.23 -11.14 -27.13
N ALA A 355 17.23 -11.07 -26.26
CA ALA A 355 16.54 -12.24 -25.81
C ALA A 355 15.09 -12.15 -26.34
N GLN A 356 14.65 -13.14 -27.12
CA GLN A 356 13.30 -13.20 -27.70
C GLN A 356 12.25 -13.08 -26.61
N LEU A 357 11.38 -12.08 -26.75
CA LEU A 357 10.17 -11.98 -25.97
C LEU A 357 9.23 -13.12 -26.33
N GLU A 358 9.10 -14.00 -25.41
CA GLU A 358 7.92 -14.83 -25.41
C GLU A 358 6.80 -14.01 -24.76
N ILE A 359 5.94 -13.43 -25.59
CA ILE A 359 4.74 -12.71 -25.15
C ILE A 359 3.89 -13.69 -24.32
N PRO A 360 3.37 -13.26 -23.14
CA PRO A 360 2.44 -14.08 -22.40
C PRO A 360 1.32 -14.56 -23.31
N GLN A 361 1.17 -15.86 -23.49
CA GLN A 361 0.16 -16.45 -24.39
C GLN A 361 -0.62 -17.51 -23.65
N ALA A 362 -1.95 -17.43 -23.78
CA ALA A 362 -2.82 -18.51 -23.37
C ALA A 362 -3.02 -19.47 -24.56
N ASN A 363 -2.67 -20.72 -24.38
CA ASN A 363 -2.95 -21.79 -25.32
C ASN A 363 -4.14 -22.58 -24.78
N LEU A 364 -5.34 -22.26 -25.28
CA LEU A 364 -6.57 -22.91 -24.85
C LEU A 364 -6.82 -24.15 -25.67
N ASN A 365 -7.19 -25.25 -24.98
CA ASN A 365 -7.50 -26.54 -25.56
C ASN A 365 -6.41 -27.01 -26.54
N PRO A 366 -5.13 -27.04 -26.18
CA PRO A 366 -4.11 -27.64 -27.03
C PRO A 366 -4.44 -29.13 -27.25
N GLY A 367 -3.97 -29.69 -28.34
CA GLY A 367 -4.17 -31.12 -28.59
C GLY A 367 -3.55 -31.99 -27.50
N ASP A 368 -4.08 -33.20 -27.27
CA ASP A 368 -3.63 -34.09 -26.19
C ASP A 368 -2.13 -34.40 -26.24
N ASP A 369 -1.52 -34.35 -27.43
CA ASP A 369 -0.10 -34.60 -27.69
C ASP A 369 0.80 -33.37 -27.40
N TYR A 370 0.24 -32.21 -27.04
CA TYR A 370 1.04 -31.04 -26.71
C TYR A 370 1.94 -31.34 -25.52
N VAL A 371 3.23 -31.00 -25.63
CA VAL A 371 4.22 -31.24 -24.59
C VAL A 371 4.33 -30.00 -23.70
N ILE A 372 4.10 -30.18 -22.41
CA ILE A 372 4.08 -29.14 -21.38
C ILE A 372 5.49 -28.57 -21.15
N ARG A 373 5.64 -27.24 -21.23
CA ARG A 373 6.92 -26.54 -21.06
C ARG A 373 7.15 -26.11 -19.60
N GLN A 374 8.39 -25.82 -19.25
CA GLN A 374 8.85 -25.46 -17.90
C GLN A 374 8.28 -24.10 -17.58
N ASN A 375 7.70 -23.29 -17.76
CA ASN A 375 7.17 -21.99 -17.34
C ASN A 375 5.68 -21.82 -17.70
N GLU A 376 5.01 -22.94 -17.90
CA GLU A 376 3.58 -22.92 -18.12
C GLU A 376 2.81 -23.11 -16.82
N VAL A 377 1.66 -22.48 -16.73
CA VAL A 377 0.72 -22.55 -15.62
C VAL A 377 -0.61 -23.09 -16.17
N ALA A 378 -1.25 -23.98 -15.45
CA ALA A 378 -2.52 -24.54 -15.85
C ALA A 378 -3.66 -23.55 -15.66
N ILE A 379 -4.52 -23.39 -16.67
CA ILE A 379 -5.82 -22.72 -16.58
C ILE A 379 -6.87 -23.81 -16.40
N VAL A 380 -7.58 -23.79 -15.30
CA VAL A 380 -8.57 -24.81 -14.94
C VAL A 380 -9.92 -24.20 -14.60
N ILE A 381 -10.99 -24.97 -14.82
CA ILE A 381 -12.32 -24.73 -14.27
C ILE A 381 -12.52 -25.72 -13.14
N GLY A 382 -12.73 -25.25 -11.95
CA GLY A 382 -12.93 -26.09 -10.77
C GLY A 382 -12.54 -25.38 -9.48
N ARG A 383 -12.63 -26.14 -8.38
CA ARG A 383 -12.22 -25.67 -7.05
C ARG A 383 -10.72 -25.66 -6.85
#